data_777ecb445a9685f1e8e86369fec4c387
#
_entry.id   777ecb445a9685f1e8e86369fec4c387
#
_cell.length_a   1.000
_cell.length_b   1.000
_cell.length_c   1.000
_cell.angle_alpha   90.00
_cell.angle_beta   90.00
_cell.angle_gamma   90.00
#
_symmetry.space_group_name_H-M   'P 1'
#
loop_
_entity.id
_entity.type
_entity.pdbx_description
1 polymer ?
#
loop_
_entity_poly.entity_id
_entity_poly.type
_entity_poly.pdbx_seq_one_letter_code
_entity_poly.pdbx_strand_id
1 'polypeptide(L)'
;MTFIVCASALVLNTAVQVLRISILFLRCFLFSYKRPTAANRFGLLIDMDGVIYRGGEVIPGAVDFINNLVDQDIPFRFLTNNSQRTRLDLTAKLIGMGFRVANHHMYTCAIATARFLAKQKEKPTAYVLGETGLTTALNTNGIAIVDKNPDYVVVGEGRTYTFEMLEHATNLVLNGAKLIATNLDPNCPTANGKTRPGCGAVVNLLEKATGQTAFSPGKPSPVMMRDARKELTLDAGRTFMIGDTMTTDIRGGLELGYTTVLVLTGGTSQSDLANFAYQPTHVVDSIADLDVQWFNERVEPLSQHEQDSQACPV
;
A
#
# COMPACT_ATOMS: atom_id res chain seq x y z
N MET A 1 -11.01 57.71 28.01
CA MET A 1 -11.08 56.34 28.54
C MET A 1 -11.91 55.34 27.71
N THR A 2 -12.52 55.75 26.60
CA THR A 2 -13.45 54.90 25.83
C THR A 2 -12.84 54.16 24.65
N PHE A 3 -11.59 54.43 24.25
CA PHE A 3 -10.92 53.79 23.11
C PHE A 3 -10.16 52.49 23.45
N ILE A 4 -9.84 52.26 24.73
CA ILE A 4 -9.05 51.06 25.16
C ILE A 4 -9.96 49.84 25.35
N VAL A 5 -11.24 50.02 25.64
CA VAL A 5 -12.19 48.91 25.87
C VAL A 5 -12.64 48.24 24.55
N CYS A 6 -12.63 48.99 23.43
CA CYS A 6 -13.05 48.45 22.13
C CYS A 6 -11.97 47.58 21.49
N ALA A 7 -10.69 47.86 21.72
CA ALA A 7 -9.58 47.05 21.15
C ALA A 7 -9.43 45.68 21.82
N SER A 8 -9.68 45.62 23.13
CA SER A 8 -9.60 44.36 23.88
C SER A 8 -10.76 43.39 23.55
N ALA A 9 -11.93 43.88 23.24
CA ALA A 9 -13.08 43.07 22.83
C ALA A 9 -12.89 42.46 21.41
N LEU A 10 -12.23 43.19 20.50
CA LEU A 10 -11.98 42.73 19.14
C LEU A 10 -10.90 41.62 19.12
N VAL A 11 -9.86 41.74 19.94
CA VAL A 11 -8.77 40.74 20.06
C VAL A 11 -9.30 39.49 20.74
N LEU A 12 -10.18 39.59 21.72
CA LEU A 12 -10.78 38.41 22.37
C LEU A 12 -11.70 37.65 21.42
N ASN A 13 -12.43 38.33 20.53
CA ASN A 13 -13.36 37.71 19.59
C ASN A 13 -12.59 36.96 18.45
N THR A 14 -11.45 37.49 18.01
CA THR A 14 -10.59 36.82 17.03
C THR A 14 -9.87 35.59 17.63
N ALA A 15 -9.41 35.65 18.88
CA ALA A 15 -8.80 34.52 19.56
C ALA A 15 -9.80 33.35 19.78
N VAL A 16 -11.06 33.70 20.15
CA VAL A 16 -12.12 32.67 20.30
C VAL A 16 -12.56 32.08 18.97
N GLN A 17 -12.54 32.84 17.87
CA GLN A 17 -12.81 32.28 16.53
C GLN A 17 -11.68 31.38 16.04
N VAL A 18 -10.42 31.77 16.24
CA VAL A 18 -9.26 30.93 15.88
C VAL A 18 -9.25 29.64 16.70
N LEU A 19 -9.59 29.72 18.00
CA LEU A 19 -9.70 28.54 18.86
C LEU A 19 -10.85 27.61 18.43
N ARG A 20 -12.01 28.18 18.02
CA ARG A 20 -13.13 27.39 17.48
C ARG A 20 -12.80 26.73 16.16
N ILE A 21 -12.09 27.40 15.25
CA ILE A 21 -11.65 26.84 13.97
C ILE A 21 -10.61 25.73 14.23
N SER A 22 -9.65 25.94 15.16
CA SER A 22 -8.67 24.91 15.53
C SER A 22 -9.33 23.69 16.18
N ILE A 23 -10.34 23.88 17.02
CA ILE A 23 -11.12 22.79 17.64
C ILE A 23 -11.97 22.07 16.59
N LEU A 24 -12.53 22.78 15.59
CA LEU A 24 -13.25 22.16 14.47
C LEU A 24 -12.29 21.34 13.59
N PHE A 25 -11.12 21.88 13.27
CA PHE A 25 -10.07 21.15 12.53
C PHE A 25 -9.56 19.93 13.32
N LEU A 26 -9.34 20.07 14.63
CA LEU A 26 -8.95 18.95 15.50
C LEU A 26 -10.07 17.89 15.60
N ARG A 27 -11.35 18.32 15.65
CA ARG A 27 -12.50 17.40 15.58
C ARG A 27 -12.60 16.73 14.21
N CYS A 28 -12.41 17.44 13.09
CA CYS A 28 -12.37 16.79 11.77
C CYS A 28 -11.20 15.83 11.65
N PHE A 29 -10.02 16.13 12.22
CA PHE A 29 -8.87 15.22 12.22
C PHE A 29 -9.05 14.03 13.16
N LEU A 30 -9.70 14.19 14.30
CA LEU A 30 -10.03 13.11 15.25
C LEU A 30 -11.26 12.28 14.82
N PHE A 31 -12.16 12.84 13.98
CA PHE A 31 -13.33 12.13 13.47
C PHE A 31 -13.05 11.26 12.24
N SER A 32 -11.86 11.37 11.62
CA SER A 32 -11.49 10.50 10.48
C SER A 32 -10.95 9.13 10.86
N TYR A 33 -10.77 8.84 12.16
CA TYR A 33 -10.37 7.53 12.64
C TYR A 33 -11.50 6.91 13.45
N LYS A 34 -12.56 6.50 12.78
CA LYS A 34 -13.51 5.55 13.40
C LYS A 34 -12.72 4.29 13.74
N ARG A 35 -12.52 4.01 15.03
CA ARG A 35 -12.11 2.66 15.46
C ARG A 35 -13.13 1.69 14.86
N PRO A 36 -12.68 0.54 14.35
CA PRO A 36 -13.60 -0.49 13.88
C PRO A 36 -14.64 -0.72 14.98
N THR A 37 -15.91 -0.55 14.67
CA THR A 37 -16.97 -0.96 15.57
C THR A 37 -16.80 -2.46 15.76
N ALA A 38 -17.17 -3.02 16.91
CA ALA A 38 -17.07 -4.43 17.28
C ALA A 38 -17.74 -5.42 16.30
N ALA A 39 -18.23 -4.93 15.15
CA ALA A 39 -18.93 -5.67 14.11
C ALA A 39 -18.01 -6.19 12.99
N ASN A 40 -16.81 -5.64 12.78
CA ASN A 40 -15.99 -6.06 11.63
C ASN A 40 -15.16 -7.30 11.99
N ARG A 41 -15.71 -8.45 11.63
CA ARG A 41 -15.09 -9.76 11.87
C ARG A 41 -13.86 -10.02 11.01
N PHE A 42 -13.68 -9.30 9.88
CA PHE A 42 -12.59 -9.48 8.92
C PHE A 42 -12.21 -8.18 8.22
N GLY A 43 -11.09 -8.20 7.50
CA GLY A 43 -10.68 -7.12 6.60
C GLY A 43 -9.83 -7.63 5.45
N LEU A 44 -9.72 -6.80 4.42
CA LEU A 44 -9.20 -7.21 3.13
C LEU A 44 -7.94 -6.44 2.75
N LEU A 45 -6.92 -7.15 2.33
CA LEU A 45 -5.79 -6.66 1.56
C LEU A 45 -6.03 -7.08 0.12
N ILE A 46 -6.14 -6.14 -0.79
CA ILE A 46 -6.60 -6.38 -2.16
C ILE A 46 -5.54 -5.86 -3.13
N ASP A 47 -5.02 -6.72 -4.00
CA ASP A 47 -4.20 -6.24 -5.11
C ASP A 47 -5.05 -5.45 -6.12
N MET A 48 -4.41 -4.74 -7.02
CA MET A 48 -5.11 -3.83 -7.94
C MET A 48 -5.11 -4.33 -9.37
N ASP A 49 -3.94 -4.46 -10.00
CA ASP A 49 -3.85 -4.85 -11.42
C ASP A 49 -4.08 -6.36 -11.54
N GLY A 50 -4.99 -6.77 -12.39
CA GLY A 50 -5.43 -8.16 -12.50
C GLY A 50 -6.56 -8.54 -11.52
N VAL A 51 -6.87 -7.71 -10.52
CA VAL A 51 -7.91 -7.97 -9.50
C VAL A 51 -9.11 -7.05 -9.66
N ILE A 52 -8.89 -5.71 -9.70
CA ILE A 52 -9.99 -4.74 -9.82
C ILE A 52 -10.01 -4.04 -11.18
N TYR A 53 -8.91 -4.02 -11.87
CA TYR A 53 -8.79 -3.58 -13.26
C TYR A 53 -7.64 -4.34 -13.95
N ARG A 54 -7.61 -4.32 -15.28
CA ARG A 54 -6.50 -4.82 -16.09
C ARG A 54 -6.11 -3.75 -17.08
N GLY A 55 -4.90 -3.16 -16.89
CA GLY A 55 -4.47 -2.01 -17.66
C GLY A 55 -5.36 -0.78 -17.46
N GLY A 56 -6.20 -0.47 -18.44
CA GLY A 56 -7.17 0.64 -18.38
C GLY A 56 -8.62 0.22 -18.16
N GLU A 57 -8.92 -1.07 -18.15
CA GLU A 57 -10.29 -1.61 -18.14
C GLU A 57 -10.63 -2.19 -16.76
N VAL A 58 -11.80 -1.84 -16.26
CA VAL A 58 -12.34 -2.37 -14.99
C VAL A 58 -12.75 -3.83 -15.18
N ILE A 59 -12.40 -4.68 -14.22
CA ILE A 59 -12.89 -6.06 -14.18
C ILE A 59 -14.37 -6.03 -13.82
N PRO A 60 -15.24 -6.71 -14.61
CA PRO A 60 -16.68 -6.76 -14.34
C PRO A 60 -16.98 -7.14 -12.88
N GLY A 61 -17.89 -6.43 -12.22
CA GLY A 61 -18.28 -6.63 -10.82
C GLY A 61 -17.35 -6.02 -9.78
N ALA A 62 -16.12 -5.62 -10.13
CA ALA A 62 -15.15 -5.06 -9.18
C ALA A 62 -15.65 -3.76 -8.54
N VAL A 63 -16.30 -2.87 -9.32
CA VAL A 63 -16.84 -1.61 -8.79
C VAL A 63 -17.92 -1.87 -7.75
N ASP A 64 -18.84 -2.78 -8.04
CA ASP A 64 -19.93 -3.12 -7.14
C ASP A 64 -19.41 -3.76 -5.86
N PHE A 65 -18.44 -4.67 -5.95
CA PHE A 65 -17.81 -5.31 -4.82
C PHE A 65 -17.13 -4.27 -3.89
N ILE A 66 -16.24 -3.43 -4.43
CA ILE A 66 -15.52 -2.44 -3.62
C ILE A 66 -16.47 -1.39 -3.04
N ASN A 67 -17.45 -0.93 -3.82
CA ASN A 67 -18.43 0.04 -3.32
C ASN A 67 -19.30 -0.55 -2.22
N ASN A 68 -19.62 -1.84 -2.28
CA ASN A 68 -20.34 -2.56 -1.24
C ASN A 68 -19.50 -2.68 0.06
N LEU A 69 -18.17 -2.90 -0.04
CA LEU A 69 -17.28 -2.84 1.14
C LEU A 69 -17.33 -1.47 1.82
N VAL A 70 -17.33 -0.40 1.02
CA VAL A 70 -17.44 0.98 1.54
C VAL A 70 -18.79 1.20 2.23
N ASP A 71 -19.89 0.76 1.62
CA ASP A 71 -21.25 0.92 2.17
C ASP A 71 -21.44 0.16 3.50
N GLN A 72 -20.77 -0.98 3.65
CA GLN A 72 -20.84 -1.81 4.86
C GLN A 72 -19.72 -1.51 5.87
N ASP A 73 -18.93 -0.44 5.67
CA ASP A 73 -17.79 -0.08 6.54
C ASP A 73 -16.79 -1.25 6.73
N ILE A 74 -16.65 -2.17 5.76
CA ILE A 74 -15.66 -3.26 5.81
C ILE A 74 -14.25 -2.68 5.61
N PRO A 75 -13.30 -2.91 6.55
CA PRO A 75 -11.97 -2.35 6.42
C PRO A 75 -11.18 -3.04 5.32
N PHE A 76 -10.59 -2.27 4.41
CA PHE A 76 -9.72 -2.79 3.36
C PHE A 76 -8.58 -1.83 3.00
N ARG A 77 -7.52 -2.37 2.40
CA ARG A 77 -6.44 -1.63 1.74
C ARG A 77 -6.12 -2.26 0.40
N PHE A 78 -5.94 -1.41 -0.60
CA PHE A 78 -5.31 -1.82 -1.85
C PHE A 78 -3.81 -1.89 -1.67
N LEU A 79 -3.21 -3.03 -2.03
CA LEU A 79 -1.78 -3.25 -2.03
C LEU A 79 -1.26 -3.33 -3.46
N THR A 80 -0.32 -2.47 -3.82
CA THR A 80 0.27 -2.50 -5.16
C THR A 80 1.79 -2.38 -5.14
N ASN A 81 2.47 -3.19 -5.95
CA ASN A 81 3.89 -3.06 -6.21
C ASN A 81 4.22 -1.91 -7.19
N ASN A 82 3.21 -1.18 -7.67
CA ASN A 82 3.45 0.01 -8.48
C ASN A 82 3.96 1.17 -7.61
N SER A 83 5.20 1.63 -7.88
CA SER A 83 5.83 2.76 -7.20
C SER A 83 5.81 4.06 -8.02
N GLN A 84 5.28 4.05 -9.25
CA GLN A 84 5.30 5.21 -10.15
C GLN A 84 4.28 6.27 -9.75
N ARG A 85 3.12 5.85 -9.24
CA ARG A 85 1.96 6.71 -8.93
C ARG A 85 1.90 7.07 -7.46
N THR A 86 1.50 8.31 -7.18
CA THR A 86 1.17 8.73 -5.82
C THR A 86 -0.17 8.12 -5.38
N ARG A 87 -0.48 8.16 -4.07
CA ARG A 87 -1.81 7.80 -3.56
C ARG A 87 -2.92 8.61 -4.25
N LEU A 88 -2.66 9.90 -4.45
CA LEU A 88 -3.63 10.81 -5.05
C LEU A 88 -3.93 10.41 -6.50
N ASP A 89 -2.89 10.10 -7.29
CA ASP A 89 -3.05 9.66 -8.68
C ASP A 89 -3.84 8.36 -8.78
N LEU A 90 -3.52 7.38 -7.90
CA LEU A 90 -4.24 6.10 -7.85
C LEU A 90 -5.70 6.29 -7.46
N THR A 91 -5.96 7.12 -6.44
CA THR A 91 -7.32 7.43 -6.00
C THR A 91 -8.11 8.11 -7.12
N ALA A 92 -7.52 9.12 -7.78
CA ALA A 92 -8.17 9.79 -8.89
C ALA A 92 -8.47 8.83 -10.06
N LYS A 93 -7.52 7.93 -10.38
CA LYS A 93 -7.74 6.88 -11.39
C LYS A 93 -8.93 6.01 -11.03
N LEU A 94 -9.00 5.51 -9.79
CA LEU A 94 -10.09 4.62 -9.35
C LEU A 94 -11.44 5.34 -9.29
N ILE A 95 -11.47 6.58 -8.83
CA ILE A 95 -12.71 7.40 -8.86
C ILE A 95 -13.20 7.57 -10.31
N GLY A 96 -12.28 7.85 -11.24
CA GLY A 96 -12.61 7.92 -12.68
C GLY A 96 -13.14 6.61 -13.27
N MET A 97 -12.86 5.48 -12.64
CA MET A 97 -13.37 4.15 -12.98
C MET A 97 -14.67 3.78 -12.26
N GLY A 98 -15.22 4.65 -11.38
CA GLY A 98 -16.47 4.43 -10.66
C GLY A 98 -16.34 3.90 -9.23
N PHE A 99 -15.11 3.71 -8.70
CA PHE A 99 -14.89 3.27 -7.33
C PHE A 99 -15.06 4.42 -6.33
N ARG A 100 -15.76 4.19 -5.23
CA ARG A 100 -15.93 5.14 -4.12
C ARG A 100 -14.84 4.96 -3.07
N VAL A 101 -13.64 5.42 -3.37
CA VAL A 101 -12.44 5.21 -2.55
C VAL A 101 -11.77 6.53 -2.18
N ALA A 102 -10.91 6.50 -1.16
CA ALA A 102 -10.15 7.63 -0.69
C ALA A 102 -8.65 7.28 -0.57
N ASN A 103 -7.79 8.29 -0.42
CA ASN A 103 -6.34 8.13 -0.37
C ASN A 103 -5.86 7.11 0.68
N HIS A 104 -6.57 6.99 1.81
CA HIS A 104 -6.19 6.06 2.87
C HIS A 104 -6.38 4.59 2.47
N HIS A 105 -7.20 4.28 1.46
CA HIS A 105 -7.30 2.91 0.96
C HIS A 105 -6.05 2.44 0.19
N MET A 106 -5.22 3.37 -0.30
CA MET A 106 -4.05 3.04 -1.11
C MET A 106 -2.82 2.76 -0.24
N TYR A 107 -2.21 1.60 -0.40
CA TYR A 107 -0.95 1.23 0.22
C TYR A 107 0.03 0.71 -0.83
N THR A 108 0.97 1.56 -1.26
CA THR A 108 1.93 1.24 -2.33
C THR A 108 3.26 0.74 -1.77
N CYS A 109 4.01 -0.02 -2.56
CA CYS A 109 5.38 -0.41 -2.19
C CYS A 109 6.30 0.79 -1.95
N ALA A 110 6.07 1.92 -2.62
CA ALA A 110 6.79 3.18 -2.37
C ALA A 110 6.58 3.67 -0.93
N ILE A 111 5.33 3.62 -0.43
CA ILE A 111 5.00 3.99 0.96
C ILE A 111 5.61 3.01 1.94
N ALA A 112 5.51 1.71 1.67
CA ALA A 112 6.13 0.67 2.50
C ALA A 112 7.64 0.89 2.62
N THR A 113 8.30 1.18 1.50
CA THR A 113 9.74 1.48 1.44
C THR A 113 10.09 2.73 2.25
N ALA A 114 9.37 3.82 2.04
CA ALA A 114 9.64 5.08 2.74
C ALA A 114 9.44 4.93 4.26
N ARG A 115 8.36 4.30 4.70
CA ARG A 115 8.11 4.03 6.12
C ARG A 115 9.15 3.09 6.74
N PHE A 116 9.58 2.09 5.98
CA PHE A 116 10.63 1.19 6.42
C PHE A 116 11.94 1.97 6.66
N LEU A 117 12.40 2.74 5.69
CA LEU A 117 13.66 3.49 5.77
C LEU A 117 13.63 4.56 6.88
N ALA A 118 12.51 5.25 7.06
CA ALA A 118 12.34 6.23 8.14
C ALA A 118 12.47 5.61 9.55
N LYS A 119 12.24 4.29 9.69
CA LYS A 119 12.43 3.56 10.94
C LYS A 119 13.86 3.03 11.13
N GLN A 120 14.67 2.96 10.05
CA GLN A 120 16.02 2.39 10.12
C GLN A 120 17.07 3.41 10.58
N LYS A 121 16.85 4.69 10.29
CA LYS A 121 17.82 5.75 10.59
C LYS A 121 17.10 7.08 10.84
N GLU A 122 17.63 7.88 11.74
CA GLU A 122 17.20 9.26 11.92
C GLU A 122 17.70 10.12 10.74
N LYS A 123 16.79 10.91 10.13
CA LYS A 123 17.10 11.76 8.96
C LYS A 123 17.80 11.01 7.82
N PRO A 124 17.21 9.93 7.31
CA PRO A 124 17.81 9.15 6.24
C PRO A 124 17.88 9.95 4.92
N THR A 125 18.90 9.63 4.11
CA THR A 125 19.09 10.22 2.78
C THR A 125 19.07 9.14 1.70
N ALA A 126 18.58 9.46 0.51
CA ALA A 126 18.47 8.51 -0.59
C ALA A 126 18.83 9.14 -1.95
N TYR A 127 19.54 8.38 -2.79
CA TYR A 127 19.54 8.57 -4.23
C TYR A 127 18.43 7.72 -4.84
N VAL A 128 17.67 8.26 -5.79
CA VAL A 128 16.43 7.62 -6.25
C VAL A 128 16.47 7.36 -7.75
N LEU A 129 16.30 6.09 -8.11
CA LEU A 129 15.94 5.65 -9.46
C LEU A 129 14.44 5.32 -9.46
N GLY A 130 13.59 6.27 -9.85
CA GLY A 130 12.14 6.10 -9.81
C GLY A 130 11.37 7.34 -10.23
N GLU A 131 10.06 7.28 -10.12
CA GLU A 131 9.16 8.35 -10.54
C GLU A 131 8.49 9.05 -9.33
N THR A 132 7.56 9.95 -9.62
CA THR A 132 6.91 10.85 -8.63
C THR A 132 6.28 10.11 -7.44
N GLY A 133 5.71 8.93 -7.64
CA GLY A 133 5.13 8.13 -6.55
C GLY A 133 6.15 7.80 -5.48
N LEU A 134 7.36 7.36 -5.89
CA LEU A 134 8.43 7.03 -4.96
C LEU A 134 9.02 8.28 -4.30
N THR A 135 9.37 9.31 -5.09
CA THR A 135 9.97 10.53 -4.55
C THR A 135 9.03 11.23 -3.57
N THR A 136 7.73 11.29 -3.88
CA THR A 136 6.72 11.83 -2.96
C THR A 136 6.63 11.02 -1.67
N ALA A 137 6.63 9.68 -1.75
CA ALA A 137 6.55 8.83 -0.57
C ALA A 137 7.78 9.03 0.33
N LEU A 138 8.99 9.09 -0.23
CA LEU A 138 10.22 9.33 0.53
C LEU A 138 10.19 10.70 1.23
N ASN A 139 9.93 11.78 0.49
CA ASN A 139 9.89 13.13 1.03
C ASN A 139 8.84 13.28 2.14
N THR A 140 7.64 12.72 1.94
CA THR A 140 6.55 12.76 2.93
C THR A 140 6.90 12.02 4.23
N ASN A 141 7.82 11.05 4.17
CA ASN A 141 8.31 10.32 5.33
C ASN A 141 9.66 10.83 5.86
N GLY A 142 10.08 12.05 5.48
CA GLY A 142 11.25 12.72 6.02
C GLY A 142 12.59 12.23 5.47
N ILE A 143 12.60 11.55 4.31
CA ILE A 143 13.82 11.08 3.64
C ILE A 143 14.25 12.14 2.61
N ALA A 144 15.43 12.71 2.80
CA ALA A 144 15.97 13.69 1.86
C ALA A 144 16.57 12.99 0.62
N ILE A 145 16.23 13.50 -0.55
CA ILE A 145 16.80 13.00 -1.82
C ILE A 145 18.06 13.80 -2.12
N VAL A 146 19.17 13.09 -2.31
CA VAL A 146 20.51 13.69 -2.51
C VAL A 146 21.29 12.91 -3.58
N ASP A 147 22.20 13.62 -4.27
CA ASP A 147 23.03 13.03 -5.32
C ASP A 147 24.39 12.53 -4.80
N LYS A 148 24.81 12.95 -3.60
CA LYS A 148 26.14 12.63 -3.05
C LYS A 148 26.02 12.00 -1.68
N ASN A 149 26.77 10.93 -1.47
CA ASN A 149 26.89 10.21 -0.20
C ASN A 149 25.55 9.88 0.47
N PRO A 150 24.55 9.33 -0.27
CA PRO A 150 23.30 8.91 0.32
C PRO A 150 23.50 7.70 1.23
N ASP A 151 22.58 7.51 2.19
CA ASP A 151 22.52 6.28 2.97
C ASP A 151 22.03 5.10 2.14
N TYR A 152 21.12 5.41 1.20
CA TYR A 152 20.43 4.43 0.39
C TYR A 152 20.42 4.81 -1.09
N VAL A 153 20.55 3.82 -1.97
CA VAL A 153 20.12 3.88 -3.36
C VAL A 153 18.78 3.14 -3.43
N VAL A 154 17.71 3.88 -3.76
CA VAL A 154 16.35 3.34 -3.79
C VAL A 154 15.87 3.22 -5.23
N VAL A 155 15.58 2.00 -5.66
CA VAL A 155 15.09 1.70 -7.00
C VAL A 155 13.60 1.41 -6.94
N GLY A 156 12.83 2.13 -7.76
CA GLY A 156 11.43 1.89 -8.01
C GLY A 156 11.15 1.63 -9.48
N GLU A 157 9.90 1.49 -9.86
CA GLU A 157 9.55 1.46 -11.27
C GLU A 157 9.73 2.81 -11.94
N GLY A 158 10.18 2.81 -13.19
CA GLY A 158 10.35 4.01 -14.00
C GLY A 158 10.54 3.72 -15.47
N ARG A 159 10.47 4.77 -16.29
CA ARG A 159 10.65 4.71 -17.75
C ARG A 159 11.75 5.65 -18.25
N THR A 160 12.28 6.49 -17.37
CA THR A 160 13.19 7.59 -17.74
C THR A 160 14.60 7.40 -17.18
N TYR A 161 15.01 6.14 -16.94
CA TYR A 161 16.39 5.86 -16.52
C TYR A 161 17.35 6.12 -17.69
N THR A 162 18.37 6.93 -17.44
CA THR A 162 19.51 7.02 -18.34
C THR A 162 20.62 6.08 -17.88
N PHE A 163 21.54 5.76 -18.77
CA PHE A 163 22.68 4.90 -18.41
C PHE A 163 23.57 5.61 -17.37
N GLU A 164 23.71 6.92 -17.45
CA GLU A 164 24.46 7.74 -16.50
C GLU A 164 23.85 7.67 -15.09
N MET A 165 22.52 7.61 -14.97
CA MET A 165 21.86 7.43 -13.68
C MET A 165 22.18 6.06 -13.08
N LEU A 166 22.22 4.99 -13.89
CA LEU A 166 22.57 3.65 -13.46
C LEU A 166 24.04 3.54 -13.06
N GLU A 167 24.94 4.16 -13.82
CA GLU A 167 26.37 4.26 -13.50
C GLU A 167 26.59 5.00 -12.18
N HIS A 168 25.92 6.13 -11.97
CA HIS A 168 25.99 6.87 -10.73
C HIS A 168 25.48 6.06 -9.55
N ALA A 169 24.32 5.41 -9.67
CA ALA A 169 23.78 4.51 -8.66
C ALA A 169 24.76 3.38 -8.30
N THR A 170 25.37 2.75 -9.31
CA THR A 170 26.39 1.71 -9.14
C THR A 170 27.54 2.22 -8.28
N ASN A 171 28.09 3.37 -8.60
CA ASN A 171 29.19 3.98 -7.85
C ASN A 171 28.80 4.34 -6.41
N LEU A 172 27.57 4.84 -6.19
CA LEU A 172 27.07 5.12 -4.84
C LEU A 172 26.98 3.84 -3.97
N VAL A 173 26.47 2.74 -4.57
CA VAL A 173 26.40 1.45 -3.87
C VAL A 173 27.81 0.91 -3.55
N LEU A 174 28.74 0.96 -4.50
CA LEU A 174 30.15 0.57 -4.30
C LEU A 174 30.83 1.43 -3.23
N ASN A 175 30.42 2.67 -3.07
CA ASN A 175 30.91 3.59 -2.03
C ASN A 175 30.18 3.44 -0.67
N GLY A 176 29.30 2.43 -0.52
CA GLY A 176 28.73 2.02 0.76
C GLY A 176 27.25 2.36 0.97
N ALA A 177 26.56 3.02 0.02
CA ALA A 177 25.12 3.19 0.08
C ALA A 177 24.40 1.82 0.01
N LYS A 178 23.33 1.64 0.79
CA LYS A 178 22.59 0.38 0.81
C LYS A 178 21.59 0.34 -0.32
N LEU A 179 21.55 -0.79 -1.05
CA LEU A 179 20.64 -0.98 -2.18
C LEU A 179 19.25 -1.43 -1.70
N ILE A 180 18.23 -0.67 -2.06
CA ILE A 180 16.83 -0.89 -1.73
C ILE A 180 16.01 -0.96 -3.01
N ALA A 181 15.15 -1.97 -3.13
CA ALA A 181 14.20 -2.11 -4.23
C ALA A 181 12.76 -1.90 -3.70
N THR A 182 11.94 -1.11 -4.38
CA THR A 182 10.53 -1.01 -3.96
C THR A 182 9.78 -2.33 -4.14
N ASN A 183 10.15 -3.10 -5.17
CA ASN A 183 9.68 -4.46 -5.45
C ASN A 183 10.73 -5.18 -6.32
N LEU A 184 10.55 -6.50 -6.49
CA LEU A 184 11.45 -7.34 -7.31
C LEU A 184 10.76 -7.93 -8.55
N ASP A 185 9.65 -7.35 -8.97
CA ASP A 185 8.92 -7.81 -10.14
C ASP A 185 9.82 -7.69 -11.40
N PRO A 186 10.09 -8.81 -12.11
CA PRO A 186 11.07 -8.81 -13.19
C PRO A 186 10.58 -8.04 -14.42
N ASN A 187 9.29 -8.00 -14.61
CA ASN A 187 8.64 -7.33 -15.73
C ASN A 187 7.28 -6.74 -15.32
N CYS A 188 6.77 -5.85 -16.16
CA CYS A 188 5.44 -5.27 -16.01
C CYS A 188 4.67 -5.46 -17.31
N PRO A 189 3.46 -6.02 -17.27
CA PRO A 189 2.57 -6.03 -18.42
C PRO A 189 2.24 -4.59 -18.85
N THR A 190 2.12 -4.39 -20.15
CA THR A 190 1.71 -3.11 -20.73
C THR A 190 0.50 -3.30 -21.65
N ALA A 191 -0.12 -2.21 -22.11
CA ALA A 191 -1.20 -2.28 -23.08
C ALA A 191 -0.81 -3.10 -24.30
N ASN A 192 -1.81 -3.73 -24.95
CA ASN A 192 -1.64 -4.54 -26.17
C ASN A 192 -0.77 -5.82 -25.99
N GLY A 193 -0.77 -6.42 -24.82
CA GLY A 193 -0.06 -7.68 -24.56
C GLY A 193 1.47 -7.55 -24.58
N LYS A 194 2.01 -6.33 -24.57
CA LYS A 194 3.46 -6.08 -24.50
C LYS A 194 3.93 -6.13 -23.05
N THR A 195 5.22 -6.37 -22.89
CA THR A 195 5.90 -6.41 -21.58
C THR A 195 7.06 -5.41 -21.58
N ARG A 196 7.32 -4.77 -20.44
CA ARG A 196 8.51 -3.96 -20.19
C ARG A 196 9.30 -4.52 -19.01
N PRO A 197 10.61 -4.22 -18.90
CA PRO A 197 11.36 -4.53 -17.68
C PRO A 197 10.71 -3.88 -16.47
N GLY A 198 10.58 -4.65 -15.39
CA GLY A 198 10.10 -4.18 -14.09
C GLY A 198 11.24 -3.62 -13.21
N CYS A 199 10.90 -3.23 -12.00
CA CYS A 199 11.87 -2.76 -11.00
C CYS A 199 12.96 -3.81 -10.76
N GLY A 200 12.60 -5.09 -10.62
CA GLY A 200 13.54 -6.20 -10.39
C GLY A 200 14.60 -6.34 -11.49
N ALA A 201 14.27 -6.05 -12.75
CA ALA A 201 15.25 -6.11 -13.84
C ALA A 201 16.35 -5.04 -13.68
N VAL A 202 15.98 -3.82 -13.26
CA VAL A 202 16.94 -2.73 -12.98
C VAL A 202 17.77 -3.06 -11.73
N VAL A 203 17.12 -3.59 -10.71
CA VAL A 203 17.79 -4.03 -9.48
C VAL A 203 18.82 -5.11 -9.77
N ASN A 204 18.48 -6.14 -10.56
CA ASN A 204 19.39 -7.21 -10.95
C ASN A 204 20.63 -6.67 -11.69
N LEU A 205 20.49 -5.63 -12.51
CA LEU A 205 21.63 -4.96 -13.15
C LEU A 205 22.57 -4.39 -12.08
N LEU A 206 22.03 -3.64 -11.10
CA LEU A 206 22.83 -3.03 -10.03
C LEU A 206 23.44 -4.09 -9.11
N GLU A 207 22.69 -5.12 -8.73
CA GLU A 207 23.20 -6.26 -7.93
C GLU A 207 24.37 -6.93 -8.63
N LYS A 208 24.22 -7.19 -9.92
CA LYS A 208 25.28 -7.84 -10.71
C LYS A 208 26.51 -6.96 -10.85
N ALA A 209 26.34 -5.66 -11.04
CA ALA A 209 27.43 -4.71 -11.18
C ALA A 209 28.19 -4.44 -9.87
N THR A 210 27.49 -4.51 -8.73
CA THR A 210 28.06 -4.12 -7.43
C THR A 210 28.39 -5.31 -6.52
N GLY A 211 27.83 -6.49 -6.78
CA GLY A 211 27.92 -7.64 -5.89
C GLY A 211 27.07 -7.48 -4.59
N GLN A 212 26.27 -6.43 -4.48
CA GLN A 212 25.40 -6.19 -3.34
C GLN A 212 23.98 -6.67 -3.64
N THR A 213 23.31 -7.24 -2.63
CA THR A 213 21.90 -7.69 -2.75
C THR A 213 20.96 -6.62 -2.23
N ALA A 214 19.90 -6.33 -2.98
CA ALA A 214 18.88 -5.37 -2.61
C ALA A 214 17.94 -5.93 -1.54
N PHE A 215 17.54 -5.09 -0.59
CA PHE A 215 16.41 -5.39 0.27
C PHE A 215 15.12 -4.80 -0.33
N SER A 216 14.05 -5.62 -0.38
CA SER A 216 12.76 -5.18 -0.95
C SER A 216 11.64 -5.22 0.07
N PRO A 217 11.05 -4.06 0.42
CA PRO A 217 9.84 -3.98 1.26
C PRO A 217 8.53 -4.35 0.56
N GLY A 218 8.43 -4.29 -0.78
CA GLY A 218 7.21 -4.60 -1.54
C GLY A 218 6.76 -6.07 -1.46
N LYS A 219 5.55 -6.39 -1.92
CA LYS A 219 5.04 -7.77 -1.95
C LYS A 219 6.05 -8.73 -2.62
N PRO A 220 6.29 -9.93 -2.08
CA PRO A 220 5.63 -10.62 -0.96
C PRO A 220 6.19 -10.27 0.42
N SER A 221 7.04 -9.23 0.55
CA SER A 221 7.70 -8.91 1.82
C SER A 221 6.71 -8.70 2.96
N PRO A 222 6.95 -9.30 4.13
CA PRO A 222 6.16 -9.07 5.33
C PRO A 222 6.20 -7.60 5.81
N VAL A 223 7.18 -6.82 5.37
CA VAL A 223 7.28 -5.38 5.72
C VAL A 223 6.04 -4.64 5.22
N MET A 224 5.71 -4.76 3.92
CA MET A 224 4.54 -4.12 3.35
C MET A 224 3.23 -4.71 3.87
N MET A 225 3.09 -6.02 3.79
CA MET A 225 1.81 -6.69 4.03
C MET A 225 1.40 -6.64 5.51
N ARG A 226 2.36 -6.76 6.44
CA ARG A 226 2.11 -6.62 7.87
C ARG A 226 1.81 -5.17 8.28
N ASP A 227 2.49 -4.18 7.68
CA ASP A 227 2.25 -2.77 7.97
C ASP A 227 0.86 -2.34 7.47
N ALA A 228 0.46 -2.80 6.28
CA ALA A 228 -0.88 -2.57 5.74
C ALA A 228 -1.98 -3.22 6.61
N ARG A 229 -1.79 -4.47 7.06
CA ARG A 229 -2.72 -5.14 7.98
C ARG A 229 -2.88 -4.37 9.30
N LYS A 230 -1.78 -3.86 9.85
CA LYS A 230 -1.82 -3.07 11.09
C LYS A 230 -2.70 -1.82 10.95
N GLU A 231 -2.77 -1.22 9.77
CA GLU A 231 -3.69 -0.10 9.50
C GLU A 231 -5.16 -0.52 9.52
N LEU A 232 -5.47 -1.80 9.33
CA LEU A 232 -6.82 -2.35 9.48
C LEU A 232 -7.15 -2.70 10.95
N THR A 233 -6.14 -2.70 11.84
CA THR A 233 -6.27 -3.10 13.26
C THR A 233 -6.80 -4.52 13.45
N LEU A 234 -6.44 -5.43 12.56
CA LEU A 234 -6.89 -6.82 12.55
C LEU A 234 -5.73 -7.80 12.76
N ASP A 235 -6.05 -8.98 13.26
CA ASP A 235 -5.13 -10.12 13.38
C ASP A 235 -5.01 -10.88 12.06
N ALA A 236 -4.00 -11.75 11.96
CA ALA A 236 -3.72 -12.51 10.75
C ALA A 236 -4.90 -13.41 10.34
N GLY A 237 -5.48 -14.16 11.26
CA GLY A 237 -6.61 -15.06 10.99
C GLY A 237 -7.91 -14.37 10.55
N ARG A 238 -7.97 -13.04 10.67
CA ARG A 238 -9.10 -12.22 10.20
C ARG A 238 -8.78 -11.38 8.97
N THR A 239 -7.62 -11.61 8.38
CA THR A 239 -7.14 -10.86 7.21
C THR A 239 -7.18 -11.76 5.99
N PHE A 240 -7.88 -11.31 4.96
CA PHE A 240 -7.86 -11.95 3.66
C PHE A 240 -6.91 -11.18 2.72
N MET A 241 -6.07 -11.91 1.99
CA MET A 241 -5.30 -11.36 0.88
C MET A 241 -5.89 -11.82 -0.43
N ILE A 242 -6.44 -10.87 -1.20
CA ILE A 242 -7.00 -11.12 -2.54
C ILE A 242 -5.97 -10.66 -3.56
N GLY A 243 -5.54 -11.55 -4.44
CA GLY A 243 -4.56 -11.25 -5.47
C GLY A 243 -4.65 -12.20 -6.65
N ASP A 244 -3.93 -11.88 -7.71
CA ASP A 244 -3.87 -12.64 -8.96
C ASP A 244 -2.54 -13.35 -9.17
N THR A 245 -1.55 -13.07 -8.31
CA THR A 245 -0.17 -13.53 -8.50
C THR A 245 0.32 -14.41 -7.35
N MET A 246 0.68 -15.65 -7.70
CA MET A 246 1.14 -16.65 -6.73
C MET A 246 2.41 -16.22 -5.98
N THR A 247 3.40 -15.66 -6.69
CA THR A 247 4.71 -15.35 -6.12
C THR A 247 4.75 -14.10 -5.25
N THR A 248 3.73 -13.26 -5.29
CA THR A 248 3.63 -12.02 -4.51
C THR A 248 2.50 -12.08 -3.49
N ASP A 249 1.26 -12.08 -3.96
CA ASP A 249 0.06 -11.97 -3.12
C ASP A 249 -0.17 -13.21 -2.29
N ILE A 250 -0.22 -14.36 -2.98
CA ILE A 250 -0.55 -15.64 -2.34
C ILE A 250 0.58 -16.07 -1.43
N ARG A 251 1.83 -16.05 -1.92
CA ARG A 251 2.99 -16.38 -1.11
C ARG A 251 3.08 -15.49 0.14
N GLY A 252 3.00 -14.18 -0.03
CA GLY A 252 3.12 -13.25 1.09
C GLY A 252 1.97 -13.39 2.09
N GLY A 253 0.74 -13.64 1.63
CA GLY A 253 -0.41 -13.94 2.48
C GLY A 253 -0.22 -15.20 3.30
N LEU A 254 0.20 -16.30 2.66
CA LEU A 254 0.45 -17.59 3.32
C LEU A 254 1.57 -17.49 4.38
N GLU A 255 2.71 -16.84 4.05
CA GLU A 255 3.83 -16.65 4.98
C GLU A 255 3.45 -15.82 6.21
N LEU A 256 2.36 -15.04 6.13
CA LEU A 256 1.84 -14.21 7.23
C LEU A 256 0.62 -14.80 7.94
N GLY A 257 0.15 -15.97 7.52
CA GLY A 257 -1.03 -16.63 8.09
C GLY A 257 -2.34 -15.93 7.73
N TYR A 258 -2.41 -15.27 6.56
CA TYR A 258 -3.67 -14.71 6.04
C TYR A 258 -4.43 -15.75 5.25
N THR A 259 -5.75 -15.65 5.22
CA THR A 259 -6.55 -16.40 4.26
C THR A 259 -6.34 -15.83 2.86
N THR A 260 -5.80 -16.62 1.94
CA THR A 260 -5.48 -16.17 0.58
C THR A 260 -6.57 -16.53 -0.41
N VAL A 261 -6.94 -15.58 -1.24
CA VAL A 261 -7.93 -15.73 -2.32
C VAL A 261 -7.27 -15.38 -3.64
N LEU A 262 -7.04 -16.36 -4.49
CA LEU A 262 -6.54 -16.15 -5.84
C LEU A 262 -7.72 -15.89 -6.78
N VAL A 263 -7.66 -14.78 -7.53
CA VAL A 263 -8.58 -14.50 -8.65
C VAL A 263 -7.86 -14.84 -9.96
N LEU A 264 -8.58 -15.48 -10.89
CA LEU A 264 -8.03 -15.94 -12.19
C LEU A 264 -8.10 -14.88 -13.30
N THR A 265 -8.42 -13.63 -12.95
CA THR A 265 -8.53 -12.52 -13.91
C THR A 265 -7.21 -11.86 -14.27
N GLY A 266 -6.09 -12.27 -13.67
CA GLY A 266 -4.80 -11.60 -13.83
C GLY A 266 -3.65 -12.49 -14.28
N GLY A 267 -2.56 -12.50 -13.51
CA GLY A 267 -1.26 -13.08 -13.89
C GLY A 267 -1.16 -14.60 -13.76
N THR A 268 -2.01 -15.25 -12.95
CA THR A 268 -1.98 -16.69 -12.70
C THR A 268 -3.23 -17.35 -13.26
N SER A 269 -3.06 -18.36 -14.10
CA SER A 269 -4.15 -19.22 -14.58
C SER A 269 -4.32 -20.46 -13.69
N GLN A 270 -5.48 -21.13 -13.81
CA GLN A 270 -5.74 -22.39 -13.10
C GLN A 270 -4.68 -23.46 -13.38
N SER A 271 -4.17 -23.54 -14.62
CA SER A 271 -3.15 -24.51 -15.00
C SER A 271 -1.77 -24.24 -14.36
N ASP A 272 -1.49 -22.97 -14.03
CA ASP A 272 -0.21 -22.59 -13.43
C ASP A 272 -0.05 -23.10 -11.99
N LEU A 273 -1.16 -23.36 -11.29
CA LEU A 273 -1.15 -23.78 -9.89
C LEU A 273 -0.34 -25.07 -9.67
N ALA A 274 -0.33 -25.98 -10.65
CA ALA A 274 0.45 -27.21 -10.57
C ALA A 274 1.96 -26.98 -10.49
N ASN A 275 2.45 -25.79 -10.87
CA ASN A 275 3.86 -25.45 -10.86
C ASN A 275 4.37 -24.94 -9.50
N PHE A 276 3.46 -24.72 -8.54
CA PHE A 276 3.81 -24.16 -7.22
C PHE A 276 3.76 -25.22 -6.13
N ALA A 277 4.74 -25.17 -5.23
CA ALA A 277 4.82 -26.04 -4.05
C ALA A 277 3.80 -25.66 -2.95
N TYR A 278 3.08 -24.56 -3.11
CA TYR A 278 2.05 -24.06 -2.21
C TYR A 278 0.78 -23.70 -2.98
N GLN A 279 -0.34 -23.70 -2.29
CA GLN A 279 -1.64 -23.43 -2.91
C GLN A 279 -2.32 -22.25 -2.19
N PRO A 280 -3.16 -21.44 -2.88
CA PRO A 280 -3.99 -20.46 -2.23
C PRO A 280 -5.03 -21.17 -1.34
N THR A 281 -5.55 -20.50 -0.31
CA THR A 281 -6.64 -21.04 0.51
C THR A 281 -7.92 -21.19 -0.31
N HIS A 282 -8.19 -20.24 -1.19
CA HIS A 282 -9.33 -20.25 -2.11
C HIS A 282 -8.92 -19.78 -3.50
N VAL A 283 -9.60 -20.31 -4.51
CA VAL A 283 -9.51 -19.88 -5.91
C VAL A 283 -10.91 -19.53 -6.39
N VAL A 284 -11.05 -18.38 -7.03
CA VAL A 284 -12.29 -17.91 -7.66
C VAL A 284 -11.99 -17.38 -9.07
N ASP A 285 -12.94 -17.42 -9.96
CA ASP A 285 -12.73 -16.93 -11.33
C ASP A 285 -12.50 -15.42 -11.35
N SER A 286 -13.24 -14.66 -10.54
CA SER A 286 -13.20 -13.20 -10.50
C SER A 286 -13.49 -12.66 -9.10
N ILE A 287 -13.10 -11.41 -8.85
CA ILE A 287 -13.54 -10.65 -7.67
C ILE A 287 -15.07 -10.49 -7.62
N ALA A 288 -15.75 -10.61 -8.75
CA ALA A 288 -17.21 -10.57 -8.85
C ALA A 288 -17.92 -11.75 -8.16
N ASP A 289 -17.20 -12.85 -7.92
CA ASP A 289 -17.72 -14.03 -7.22
C ASP A 289 -17.70 -13.90 -5.70
N LEU A 290 -17.18 -12.77 -5.21
CA LEU A 290 -17.02 -12.47 -3.79
C LEU A 290 -18.05 -11.46 -3.31
N ASP A 291 -18.61 -11.71 -2.13
CA ASP A 291 -19.43 -10.76 -1.39
C ASP A 291 -19.11 -10.80 0.11
N VAL A 292 -19.69 -9.90 0.87
CA VAL A 292 -19.44 -9.80 2.33
C VAL A 292 -19.86 -11.08 3.06
N GLN A 293 -20.91 -11.76 2.59
CA GLN A 293 -21.37 -13.02 3.17
C GLN A 293 -20.34 -14.13 2.96
N TRP A 294 -19.74 -14.20 1.78
CA TRP A 294 -18.69 -15.16 1.44
C TRP A 294 -17.54 -15.12 2.44
N PHE A 295 -17.09 -13.92 2.86
CA PHE A 295 -16.03 -13.74 3.86
C PHE A 295 -16.49 -14.08 5.27
N ASN A 296 -17.71 -13.69 5.66
CA ASN A 296 -18.27 -13.99 6.99
C ASN A 296 -18.36 -15.49 7.26
N GLU A 297 -18.61 -16.30 6.24
CA GLU A 297 -18.70 -17.76 6.35
C GLU A 297 -17.32 -18.44 6.50
N ARG A 298 -16.23 -17.72 6.15
CA ARG A 298 -14.85 -18.25 6.09
C ARG A 298 -13.88 -17.62 7.07
N VAL A 299 -14.29 -16.59 7.77
CA VAL A 299 -13.48 -16.01 8.85
C VAL A 299 -13.51 -16.91 10.07
N GLU A 300 -12.36 -17.09 10.72
CA GLU A 300 -12.28 -17.84 11.96
C GLU A 300 -13.17 -17.24 13.05
N PRO A 301 -13.93 -18.07 13.79
CA PRO A 301 -14.71 -17.59 14.93
C PRO A 301 -13.80 -16.89 15.95
N LEU A 302 -14.34 -15.84 16.61
CA LEU A 302 -13.64 -15.22 17.74
C LEU A 302 -13.32 -16.28 18.80
N SER A 303 -12.09 -16.33 19.26
CA SER A 303 -11.74 -17.12 20.44
C SER A 303 -12.54 -16.60 21.66
N GLN A 304 -12.83 -17.49 22.62
CA GLN A 304 -13.64 -17.14 23.80
C GLN A 304 -13.05 -15.93 24.58
N HIS A 305 -11.72 -15.82 24.65
CA HIS A 305 -11.01 -14.68 25.25
C HIS A 305 -11.26 -13.34 24.57
N GLU A 306 -11.45 -13.35 23.25
CA GLU A 306 -11.70 -12.13 22.45
C GLU A 306 -13.20 -11.73 22.55
N GLN A 307 -14.10 -12.71 22.73
CA GLN A 307 -15.52 -12.45 22.97
C GLN A 307 -15.74 -11.76 24.32
N ASP A 308 -15.04 -12.21 25.36
CA ASP A 308 -15.14 -11.65 26.70
C ASP A 308 -14.54 -10.24 26.82
N SER A 309 -13.47 -9.95 26.08
CA SER A 309 -12.88 -8.59 26.03
C SER A 309 -13.74 -7.55 25.29
N GLN A 310 -14.62 -7.99 24.39
CA GLN A 310 -15.60 -7.13 23.69
C GLN A 310 -16.90 -6.93 24.48
N ALA A 311 -17.19 -7.82 25.42
CA ALA A 311 -18.41 -7.76 26.24
C ALA A 311 -18.29 -6.84 27.47
N CYS A 312 -17.13 -6.29 27.79
CA CYS A 312 -16.91 -5.37 28.90
C CYS A 312 -16.71 -3.93 28.39
N PRO A 313 -17.76 -3.10 28.27
CA PRO A 313 -17.60 -1.66 28.05
C PRO A 313 -17.14 -1.04 29.38
N VAL A 314 -15.92 -0.48 29.40
CA VAL A 314 -15.45 0.45 30.43
C VAL A 314 -15.93 1.85 30.16
#